data_3987cc997a302148dc004777e5651cd7
#
_entry.id   3987cc997a302148dc004777e5651cd7
#
_cell.length_a   1.000
_cell.length_b   1.000
_cell.length_c   1.000
_cell.angle_alpha   90.00
_cell.angle_beta   90.00
_cell.angle_gamma   90.00
#
_symmetry.space_group_name_H-M   'P 1'
#
loop_
_entity.id
_entity.type
_entity.pdbx_description
1 polymer ?
#
loop_
_entity_poly.entity_id
_entity_poly.type
_entity_poly.pdbx_seq_one_letter_code
_entity_poly.pdbx_strand_id
1 'polypeptide(L)'
;IVCFAALKDSQGKWVADFDPFRSGANHHYVEGNAWQLTYFVPQDVPALATAIGKDRFIERLEWGFQASEPWRYNAPNDQYWDFPVVQGNQQSMHFAFLFNWVGKPWLTQKWSRSIIDRYYGSGIANAYLGDEDQGQMSAWFIMAAIGLFQTDGGCKTEPVYEIASPLYEKIVLHLDNRYGRGKEFIIEAKNASRQNKYVQSATLNGKKLTSFKFPAAELLKGGSLVLEMGEKPNKNWGK
;
A
#
# COMPACT_ATOMS: atom_id res chain seq x y z
N ILE A 1 5.46 -25.37 -4.39
CA ILE A 1 6.44 -24.55 -3.69
C ILE A 1 6.50 -23.17 -4.33
N VAL A 2 5.45 -22.41 -4.33
CA VAL A 2 5.51 -21.02 -4.83
C VAL A 2 5.14 -20.10 -3.69
N CYS A 3 6.08 -19.89 -2.76
CA CYS A 3 5.78 -19.11 -1.59
C CYS A 3 6.72 -17.94 -1.37
N PHE A 4 7.93 -18.07 -1.88
CA PHE A 4 9.01 -17.10 -1.72
C PHE A 4 9.86 -17.13 -2.98
N ALA A 5 10.57 -16.04 -3.26
CA ALA A 5 11.52 -15.97 -4.34
C ALA A 5 12.77 -16.82 -4.01
N ALA A 6 12.61 -18.14 -3.99
CA ALA A 6 13.70 -19.06 -3.76
C ALA A 6 14.77 -18.93 -4.83
N LEU A 7 16.04 -19.08 -4.45
CA LEU A 7 17.17 -18.83 -5.32
C LEU A 7 17.85 -20.11 -5.78
N LYS A 8 18.43 -20.04 -6.98
CA LYS A 8 19.34 -21.02 -7.52
C LYS A 8 20.75 -20.45 -7.61
N ASP A 9 21.73 -21.31 -7.42
CA ASP A 9 23.12 -20.98 -7.68
C ASP A 9 23.41 -20.88 -9.19
N SER A 10 24.66 -20.56 -9.54
CA SER A 10 25.13 -20.47 -10.94
C SER A 10 25.06 -21.79 -11.71
N GLN A 11 24.89 -22.93 -11.01
CA GLN A 11 24.74 -24.24 -11.61
C GLN A 11 23.28 -24.68 -11.72
N GLY A 12 22.33 -23.80 -11.35
CA GLY A 12 20.89 -24.06 -11.39
C GLY A 12 20.37 -24.92 -10.25
N LYS A 13 21.16 -25.19 -9.21
CA LYS A 13 20.72 -25.91 -8.01
C LYS A 13 20.07 -24.95 -7.04
N TRP A 14 19.06 -25.41 -6.34
CA TRP A 14 18.46 -24.65 -5.26
C TRP A 14 19.49 -24.41 -4.15
N VAL A 15 19.52 -23.17 -3.65
CA VAL A 15 20.38 -22.80 -2.51
C VAL A 15 19.96 -23.64 -1.29
N ALA A 16 20.94 -24.33 -0.69
CA ALA A 16 20.74 -25.05 0.56
C ALA A 16 20.53 -24.04 1.71
N ASP A 17 19.88 -24.48 2.76
CA ASP A 17 19.62 -23.65 3.97
C ASP A 17 18.90 -22.33 3.67
N PHE A 18 18.00 -22.36 2.68
CA PHE A 18 17.22 -21.20 2.30
C PHE A 18 16.25 -20.78 3.42
N ASP A 19 16.50 -19.60 4.00
CA ASP A 19 15.61 -18.96 4.95
C ASP A 19 15.01 -17.70 4.29
N PRO A 20 13.67 -17.59 4.16
CA PRO A 20 13.01 -16.47 3.49
C PRO A 20 13.19 -15.13 4.22
N PHE A 21 13.61 -15.14 5.49
CA PHE A 21 13.82 -13.94 6.31
C PHE A 21 15.28 -13.55 6.48
N ARG A 22 16.21 -14.33 5.97
CA ARG A 22 17.63 -13.94 5.98
C ARG A 22 17.89 -12.79 5.01
N SER A 23 18.64 -11.82 5.50
CA SER A 23 18.98 -10.61 4.76
C SER A 23 20.36 -10.08 5.17
N GLY A 24 20.84 -9.01 4.52
CA GLY A 24 22.07 -8.31 4.86
C GLY A 24 23.30 -8.74 4.06
N ALA A 25 24.46 -8.23 4.50
CA ALA A 25 25.74 -8.53 3.86
C ALA A 25 26.00 -10.04 3.88
N ASN A 26 26.42 -10.59 2.75
CA ASN A 26 26.63 -12.02 2.52
C ASN A 26 25.37 -12.89 2.43
N HIS A 27 24.19 -12.30 2.34
CA HIS A 27 22.97 -12.99 1.99
C HIS A 27 22.56 -12.67 0.55
N HIS A 28 21.60 -13.44 0.04
CA HIS A 28 21.27 -13.42 -1.40
C HIS A 28 20.43 -12.22 -1.82
N TYR A 29 19.88 -11.47 -0.87
CA TYR A 29 19.00 -10.32 -1.12
C TYR A 29 19.63 -9.05 -0.58
N VAL A 30 19.61 -8.00 -1.39
CA VAL A 30 20.06 -6.67 -1.00
C VAL A 30 18.86 -5.88 -0.49
N GLU A 31 19.01 -5.24 0.65
CA GLU A 31 17.98 -4.37 1.26
C GLU A 31 16.60 -5.01 1.40
N GLY A 32 16.57 -6.29 1.72
CA GLY A 32 15.33 -7.02 1.88
C GLY A 32 15.57 -8.51 2.05
N ASN A 33 14.50 -9.27 2.09
CA ASN A 33 14.50 -10.73 2.20
C ASN A 33 13.60 -11.36 1.13
N ALA A 34 13.64 -12.68 1.02
CA ALA A 34 12.85 -13.40 0.02
C ALA A 34 11.34 -13.23 0.22
N TRP A 35 10.88 -13.07 1.46
CA TRP A 35 9.47 -12.85 1.76
C TRP A 35 8.99 -11.52 1.18
N GLN A 36 9.74 -10.43 1.42
CA GLN A 36 9.44 -9.10 0.88
C GLN A 36 9.51 -9.11 -0.65
N LEU A 37 10.60 -9.64 -1.22
CA LEU A 37 10.80 -9.66 -2.68
C LEU A 37 9.77 -10.54 -3.40
N THR A 38 9.18 -11.51 -2.74
CA THR A 38 8.06 -12.29 -3.30
C THR A 38 6.86 -11.41 -3.63
N TYR A 39 6.58 -10.38 -2.82
CA TYR A 39 5.47 -9.45 -3.03
C TYR A 39 5.83 -8.22 -3.88
N PHE A 40 7.09 -8.07 -4.25
CA PHE A 40 7.56 -6.93 -5.06
C PHE A 40 7.34 -7.16 -6.55
N VAL A 41 6.08 -7.30 -6.95
CA VAL A 41 5.62 -7.40 -8.35
C VAL A 41 4.47 -6.39 -8.56
N PRO A 42 4.74 -5.08 -8.40
CA PRO A 42 3.69 -4.07 -8.42
C PRO A 42 3.00 -3.93 -9.78
N GLN A 43 3.67 -4.32 -10.86
CA GLN A 43 3.16 -4.22 -12.22
C GLN A 43 2.03 -5.20 -12.54
N ASP A 44 1.96 -6.36 -11.84
CA ASP A 44 0.91 -7.38 -12.07
C ASP A 44 0.58 -8.18 -10.79
N VAL A 45 -0.08 -7.51 -9.86
CA VAL A 45 -0.52 -8.11 -8.59
C VAL A 45 -1.51 -9.27 -8.79
N PRO A 46 -2.47 -9.21 -9.73
CA PRO A 46 -3.38 -10.35 -9.98
C PRO A 46 -2.65 -11.61 -10.45
N ALA A 47 -1.67 -11.49 -11.34
CA ALA A 47 -0.87 -12.64 -11.79
C ALA A 47 -0.04 -13.23 -10.65
N LEU A 48 0.60 -12.37 -9.83
CA LEU A 48 1.32 -12.81 -8.65
C LEU A 48 0.41 -13.57 -7.67
N ALA A 49 -0.76 -13.01 -7.36
CA ALA A 49 -1.74 -13.65 -6.48
C ALA A 49 -2.23 -15.00 -7.02
N THR A 50 -2.39 -15.12 -8.34
CA THR A 50 -2.74 -16.38 -9.00
C THR A 50 -1.61 -17.40 -8.88
N ALA A 51 -0.36 -17.00 -9.12
CA ALA A 51 0.80 -17.87 -9.04
C ALA A 51 1.06 -18.42 -7.62
N ILE A 52 0.82 -17.61 -6.59
CA ILE A 52 0.94 -18.02 -5.19
C ILE A 52 -0.28 -18.84 -4.73
N GLY A 53 -1.43 -18.61 -5.32
CA GLY A 53 -2.74 -19.01 -4.83
C GLY A 53 -3.37 -17.89 -3.98
N LYS A 54 -4.52 -17.38 -4.43
CA LYS A 54 -5.13 -16.15 -3.89
C LYS A 54 -5.32 -16.16 -2.37
N ASP A 55 -5.85 -17.25 -1.82
CA ASP A 55 -6.10 -17.34 -0.37
C ASP A 55 -4.77 -17.33 0.40
N ARG A 56 -3.78 -18.09 -0.07
CA ARG A 56 -2.44 -18.13 0.52
C ARG A 56 -1.73 -16.77 0.42
N PHE A 57 -1.91 -16.06 -0.70
CA PHE A 57 -1.40 -14.70 -0.86
C PHE A 57 -1.95 -13.77 0.23
N ILE A 58 -3.28 -13.80 0.43
CA ILE A 58 -3.96 -12.96 1.42
C ILE A 58 -3.54 -13.33 2.85
N GLU A 59 -3.62 -14.60 3.21
CA GLU A 59 -3.28 -15.08 4.56
C GLU A 59 -1.86 -14.72 4.96
N ARG A 60 -0.90 -14.93 4.06
CA ARG A 60 0.50 -14.62 4.33
C ARG A 60 0.79 -13.13 4.41
N LEU A 61 0.21 -12.35 3.50
CA LEU A 61 0.39 -10.91 3.53
C LEU A 61 -0.23 -10.33 4.82
N GLU A 62 -1.43 -10.78 5.21
CA GLU A 62 -2.06 -10.33 6.45
C GLU A 62 -1.25 -10.78 7.69
N TRP A 63 -0.73 -12.01 7.69
CA TRP A 63 0.20 -12.47 8.72
C TRP A 63 1.43 -11.56 8.81
N GLY A 64 2.01 -11.18 7.68
CA GLY A 64 3.16 -10.28 7.64
C GLY A 64 2.90 -8.94 8.32
N PHE A 65 1.73 -8.35 8.07
CA PHE A 65 1.31 -7.12 8.76
C PHE A 65 1.11 -7.34 10.25
N GLN A 66 0.44 -8.43 10.65
CA GLN A 66 0.24 -8.76 12.07
C GLN A 66 1.55 -8.98 12.81
N ALA A 67 2.52 -9.63 12.19
CA ALA A 67 3.85 -9.86 12.77
C ALA A 67 4.67 -8.57 12.89
N SER A 68 4.52 -7.64 11.95
CA SER A 68 5.30 -6.40 11.90
C SER A 68 4.65 -5.23 12.66
N GLU A 69 3.35 -5.26 12.90
CA GLU A 69 2.60 -4.19 13.58
C GLU A 69 3.13 -3.88 15.00
N PRO A 70 3.44 -4.87 15.88
CA PRO A 70 3.98 -4.61 17.21
C PRO A 70 5.32 -3.87 17.19
N TRP A 71 6.08 -4.01 16.13
CA TRP A 71 7.38 -3.37 15.89
C TRP A 71 7.27 -2.06 15.11
N ARG A 72 6.06 -1.53 15.00
CA ARG A 72 5.77 -0.28 14.28
C ARG A 72 6.22 -0.33 12.81
N TYR A 73 6.13 -1.50 12.16
CA TYR A 73 6.62 -1.73 10.79
C TYR A 73 8.08 -1.32 10.57
N ASN A 74 8.87 -1.43 11.63
CA ASN A 74 10.31 -1.21 11.60
C ASN A 74 10.99 -2.39 12.29
N ALA A 75 12.22 -2.69 11.92
CA ALA A 75 12.98 -3.74 12.58
C ALA A 75 13.67 -3.20 13.83
N PRO A 76 13.80 -4.00 14.89
CA PRO A 76 14.68 -3.64 15.98
C PRO A 76 16.13 -3.52 15.48
N ASN A 77 16.91 -2.61 16.05
CA ASN A 77 18.32 -2.37 15.75
C ASN A 77 18.61 -1.85 14.33
N ASP A 78 17.64 -1.19 13.67
CA ASP A 78 17.77 -0.66 12.31
C ASP A 78 18.17 -1.72 11.25
N GLN A 79 18.00 -3.00 11.57
CA GLN A 79 18.18 -4.11 10.63
C GLN A 79 16.83 -4.52 10.07
N TYR A 80 16.35 -3.73 9.14
CA TYR A 80 14.99 -3.74 8.61
C TYR A 80 14.59 -5.00 7.88
N TRP A 81 15.55 -5.86 7.58
CA TRP A 81 15.36 -6.82 6.50
C TRP A 81 14.84 -8.16 6.97
N ASP A 82 14.88 -8.42 8.27
CA ASP A 82 14.47 -9.71 8.86
C ASP A 82 12.97 -9.80 9.16
N PHE A 83 12.21 -8.75 8.85
CA PHE A 83 10.77 -8.69 9.09
C PHE A 83 9.98 -8.84 7.79
N PRO A 84 8.72 -9.31 7.87
CA PRO A 84 7.85 -9.43 6.70
C PRO A 84 7.51 -8.07 6.07
N VAL A 85 7.10 -7.09 6.86
CA VAL A 85 6.73 -5.75 6.40
C VAL A 85 7.60 -4.72 7.09
N VAL A 86 8.41 -4.01 6.29
CA VAL A 86 9.27 -2.93 6.75
C VAL A 86 8.94 -1.69 5.93
N GLN A 87 8.17 -0.78 6.54
CA GLN A 87 7.68 0.43 5.87
C GLN A 87 8.81 1.36 5.45
N GLY A 88 9.92 1.35 6.17
CA GLY A 88 11.10 2.17 5.89
C GLY A 88 11.92 1.73 4.68
N ASN A 89 11.49 0.70 3.94
CA ASN A 89 12.18 0.21 2.77
C ASN A 89 11.23 0.00 1.59
N GLN A 90 11.71 0.27 0.38
CA GLN A 90 10.95 0.34 -0.87
C GLN A 90 10.15 -0.93 -1.15
N GLN A 91 10.68 -2.09 -0.83
CA GLN A 91 10.03 -3.37 -1.10
C GLN A 91 8.67 -3.53 -0.42
N SER A 92 8.45 -2.86 0.71
CA SER A 92 7.21 -3.01 1.49
C SER A 92 6.21 -1.88 1.31
N MET A 93 6.59 -0.77 0.69
CA MET A 93 5.76 0.45 0.67
C MET A 93 4.41 0.28 -0.04
N HIS A 94 4.31 -0.61 -1.01
CA HIS A 94 3.05 -0.88 -1.71
C HIS A 94 2.22 -2.00 -1.07
N PHE A 95 2.73 -2.73 -0.08
CA PHE A 95 2.10 -3.95 0.46
C PHE A 95 0.69 -3.73 1.02
N ALA A 96 0.45 -2.61 1.69
CA ALA A 96 -0.87 -2.30 2.22
C ALA A 96 -1.94 -2.19 1.11
N PHE A 97 -1.55 -1.84 -0.11
CA PHE A 97 -2.45 -1.63 -1.24
C PHE A 97 -2.68 -2.89 -2.07
N LEU A 98 -1.85 -3.92 -1.91
CA LEU A 98 -2.01 -5.21 -2.60
C LEU A 98 -3.35 -5.90 -2.31
N PHE A 99 -3.93 -5.68 -1.14
CA PHE A 99 -5.22 -6.24 -0.77
C PHE A 99 -6.38 -5.75 -1.65
N ASN A 100 -6.29 -4.55 -2.20
CA ASN A 100 -7.25 -4.03 -3.18
C ASN A 100 -7.37 -4.98 -4.37
N TRP A 101 -6.24 -5.41 -4.93
CA TRP A 101 -6.15 -6.21 -6.14
C TRP A 101 -6.62 -7.67 -5.97
N VAL A 102 -6.75 -8.11 -4.74
CA VAL A 102 -7.25 -9.45 -4.41
C VAL A 102 -8.66 -9.43 -3.82
N GLY A 103 -9.37 -8.29 -3.96
CA GLY A 103 -10.77 -8.13 -3.55
C GLY A 103 -10.97 -8.03 -2.04
N LYS A 104 -9.97 -7.47 -1.34
CA LYS A 104 -10.02 -7.24 0.11
C LYS A 104 -9.73 -5.76 0.46
N PRO A 105 -10.41 -4.77 -0.16
CA PRO A 105 -10.09 -3.36 0.04
C PRO A 105 -10.19 -2.89 1.50
N TRP A 106 -10.99 -3.53 2.33
CA TRP A 106 -11.03 -3.23 3.75
C TRP A 106 -9.71 -3.55 4.49
N LEU A 107 -8.92 -4.52 4.00
CA LEU A 107 -7.58 -4.79 4.54
C LEU A 107 -6.60 -3.70 4.11
N THR A 108 -6.68 -3.18 2.89
CA THR A 108 -5.95 -1.97 2.48
C THR A 108 -6.26 -0.80 3.43
N GLN A 109 -7.53 -0.55 3.71
CA GLN A 109 -7.97 0.53 4.61
C GLN A 109 -7.46 0.31 6.04
N LYS A 110 -7.49 -0.91 6.54
CA LYS A 110 -6.96 -1.28 7.86
C LYS A 110 -5.46 -1.04 7.95
N TRP A 111 -4.70 -1.61 7.03
CA TRP A 111 -3.26 -1.66 7.14
C TRP A 111 -2.58 -0.35 6.76
N SER A 112 -3.08 0.38 5.76
CA SER A 112 -2.58 1.73 5.46
C SER A 112 -2.76 2.69 6.64
N ARG A 113 -3.90 2.64 7.32
CA ARG A 113 -4.14 3.44 8.53
C ARG A 113 -3.28 2.98 9.72
N SER A 114 -3.07 1.68 9.88
CA SER A 114 -2.17 1.15 10.91
C SER A 114 -0.73 1.63 10.70
N ILE A 115 -0.23 1.63 9.46
CA ILE A 115 1.09 2.17 9.14
C ILE A 115 1.17 3.67 9.49
N ILE A 116 0.19 4.48 9.07
CA ILE A 116 0.16 5.91 9.40
C ILE A 116 0.23 6.11 10.91
N ASP A 117 -0.60 5.40 11.66
CA ASP A 117 -0.71 5.58 13.10
C ASP A 117 0.53 5.11 13.89
N ARG A 118 1.29 4.15 13.37
CA ARG A 118 2.39 3.51 14.10
C ARG A 118 3.78 3.87 13.59
N TYR A 119 3.93 4.05 12.29
CA TYR A 119 5.23 4.31 11.68
C TYR A 119 5.55 5.81 11.64
N TYR A 120 4.56 6.64 11.29
CA TYR A 120 4.73 8.08 11.17
C TYR A 120 4.38 8.81 12.48
N GLY A 121 5.16 9.83 12.80
CA GLY A 121 4.98 10.67 13.98
C GLY A 121 5.08 12.16 13.66
N SER A 122 5.07 13.00 14.69
CA SER A 122 5.14 14.45 14.55
C SER A 122 6.40 15.09 15.14
N GLY A 123 7.24 14.29 15.79
CA GLY A 123 8.48 14.78 16.40
C GLY A 123 9.68 14.70 15.46
N ILE A 124 10.73 15.48 15.74
CA ILE A 124 11.95 15.49 14.94
C ILE A 124 12.60 14.09 14.87
N ALA A 125 12.55 13.35 15.96
CA ALA A 125 13.18 12.02 16.05
C ALA A 125 12.25 10.86 15.61
N ASN A 126 10.99 11.11 15.33
CA ASN A 126 10.01 10.07 15.03
C ASN A 126 8.95 10.48 13.99
N ALA A 127 9.27 11.46 13.15
CA ALA A 127 8.39 11.86 12.04
C ALA A 127 8.14 10.66 11.11
N TYR A 128 9.19 9.93 10.82
CA TYR A 128 9.18 8.60 10.21
C TYR A 128 10.38 7.81 10.73
N LEU A 129 10.36 6.49 10.57
CA LEU A 129 11.44 5.59 10.94
C LEU A 129 12.17 5.13 9.67
N GLY A 130 13.49 4.93 9.75
CA GLY A 130 14.32 4.58 8.61
C GLY A 130 14.77 5.79 7.80
N ASP A 131 15.27 5.53 6.60
CA ASP A 131 15.78 6.55 5.70
C ASP A 131 14.65 7.19 4.89
N GLU A 132 14.75 8.47 4.63
CA GLU A 132 13.70 9.20 3.90
C GLU A 132 13.66 8.87 2.40
N ASP A 133 14.81 8.45 1.85
CA ASP A 133 14.97 8.01 0.46
C ASP A 133 14.44 9.01 -0.58
N GLN A 134 14.99 10.20 -0.53
CA GLN A 134 14.72 11.27 -1.50
C GLN A 134 13.25 11.73 -1.56
N GLY A 135 12.56 11.74 -0.43
CA GLY A 135 11.17 12.17 -0.33
C GLY A 135 10.15 11.03 -0.43
N GLN A 136 10.59 9.78 -0.53
CA GLN A 136 9.70 8.64 -0.72
C GLN A 136 8.80 8.38 0.50
N MET A 137 9.36 8.47 1.72
CA MET A 137 8.59 8.30 2.95
C MET A 137 7.52 9.37 3.11
N SER A 138 7.89 10.63 2.87
CA SER A 138 6.96 11.76 2.91
C SER A 138 5.89 11.67 1.83
N ALA A 139 6.27 11.31 0.61
CA ALA A 139 5.34 11.11 -0.50
C ALA A 139 4.34 9.98 -0.21
N TRP A 140 4.80 8.86 0.34
CA TRP A 140 3.92 7.77 0.76
C TRP A 140 2.90 8.23 1.80
N PHE A 141 3.38 8.96 2.83
CA PHE A 141 2.49 9.49 3.86
C PHE A 141 1.40 10.39 3.27
N ILE A 142 1.77 11.32 2.38
CA ILE A 142 0.83 12.23 1.72
C ILE A 142 -0.20 11.43 0.93
N MET A 143 0.23 10.49 0.09
CA MET A 143 -0.68 9.67 -0.72
C MET A 143 -1.61 8.81 0.15
N ALA A 144 -1.10 8.16 1.16
CA ALA A 144 -1.90 7.36 2.09
C ALA A 144 -2.86 8.23 2.92
N ALA A 145 -2.45 9.43 3.34
CA ALA A 145 -3.26 10.37 4.11
C ALA A 145 -4.42 10.97 3.30
N ILE A 146 -4.23 11.22 2.00
CA ILE A 146 -5.34 11.61 1.12
C ILE A 146 -6.22 10.42 0.70
N GLY A 147 -5.80 9.20 1.02
CA GLY A 147 -6.55 7.97 0.75
C GLY A 147 -6.47 7.49 -0.68
N LEU A 148 -5.42 7.89 -1.42
CA LEU A 148 -5.16 7.45 -2.80
C LEU A 148 -3.78 6.81 -2.91
N PHE A 149 -3.63 5.87 -3.84
CA PHE A 149 -2.34 5.27 -4.15
C PHE A 149 -2.28 4.77 -5.59
N GLN A 150 -1.08 4.48 -6.07
CA GLN A 150 -0.82 3.81 -7.33
C GLN A 150 0.23 2.73 -7.11
N THR A 151 -0.21 1.48 -6.94
CA THR A 151 0.68 0.34 -6.63
C THR A 151 1.79 0.17 -7.68
N ASP A 152 1.48 0.44 -8.94
CA ASP A 152 2.41 0.35 -10.07
C ASP A 152 3.14 1.68 -10.40
N GLY A 153 3.02 2.69 -9.54
CA GLY A 153 3.59 4.01 -9.78
C GLY A 153 2.93 4.79 -10.91
N GLY A 154 1.77 4.34 -11.39
CA GLY A 154 1.05 4.98 -12.50
C GLY A 154 1.69 4.78 -13.87
N CYS A 155 2.50 3.72 -14.05
CA CYS A 155 3.25 3.48 -15.28
C CYS A 155 2.47 2.74 -16.38
N LYS A 156 1.18 2.47 -16.17
CA LYS A 156 0.30 1.90 -17.22
C LYS A 156 -0.12 2.94 -18.24
N THR A 157 -0.50 2.49 -19.43
CA THR A 157 -1.06 3.35 -20.48
C THR A 157 -2.30 4.10 -20.00
N GLU A 158 -3.12 3.45 -19.17
CA GLU A 158 -4.26 4.05 -18.48
C GLU A 158 -4.06 3.93 -16.98
N PRO A 159 -3.36 4.91 -16.35
CA PRO A 159 -3.09 4.88 -14.92
C PRO A 159 -4.38 4.97 -14.11
N VAL A 160 -4.41 4.32 -12.96
CA VAL A 160 -5.54 4.37 -12.03
C VAL A 160 -5.09 4.85 -10.66
N TYR A 161 -5.96 5.53 -9.92
CA TYR A 161 -5.81 5.71 -8.49
C TYR A 161 -6.61 4.65 -7.75
N GLU A 162 -5.96 4.04 -6.77
CA GLU A 162 -6.55 3.10 -5.81
C GLU A 162 -7.05 3.88 -4.59
N ILE A 163 -8.22 3.50 -4.09
CA ILE A 163 -8.84 4.12 -2.91
C ILE A 163 -8.45 3.31 -1.68
N ALA A 164 -7.94 4.01 -0.68
CA ALA A 164 -7.64 3.47 0.65
C ALA A 164 -8.53 4.12 1.72
N SER A 165 -7.95 4.70 2.76
CA SER A 165 -8.69 5.32 3.87
C SER A 165 -8.15 6.72 4.14
N PRO A 166 -8.83 7.78 3.67
CA PRO A 166 -8.41 9.16 3.94
C PRO A 166 -8.29 9.45 5.43
N LEU A 167 -7.30 10.25 5.79
CA LEU A 167 -7.06 10.66 7.17
C LEU A 167 -7.95 11.86 7.55
N TYR A 168 -8.33 12.69 6.58
CA TYR A 168 -9.05 13.93 6.74
C TYR A 168 -10.45 13.85 6.12
N GLU A 169 -11.41 14.57 6.70
CA GLU A 169 -12.78 14.62 6.19
C GLU A 169 -12.89 15.35 4.84
N LYS A 170 -12.01 16.31 4.59
CA LYS A 170 -11.98 17.05 3.33
C LYS A 170 -10.56 17.36 2.90
N ILE A 171 -10.28 17.06 1.64
CA ILE A 171 -9.01 17.34 0.98
C ILE A 171 -9.30 18.03 -0.35
N VAL A 172 -8.56 19.10 -0.67
CA VAL A 172 -8.65 19.81 -1.94
C VAL A 172 -7.31 19.74 -2.65
N LEU A 173 -7.30 19.14 -3.83
CA LEU A 173 -6.14 19.09 -4.71
C LEU A 173 -6.26 20.18 -5.75
N HIS A 174 -5.41 21.20 -5.71
CA HIS A 174 -5.37 22.27 -6.70
C HIS A 174 -4.59 21.82 -7.93
N LEU A 175 -5.21 21.87 -9.11
CA LEU A 175 -4.66 21.36 -10.37
C LEU A 175 -4.21 22.46 -11.33
N ASP A 176 -4.40 23.71 -10.95
CA ASP A 176 -3.93 24.95 -11.61
C ASP A 176 -4.46 25.20 -13.03
N ASN A 177 -5.44 24.49 -13.53
CA ASN A 177 -5.96 24.62 -14.91
C ASN A 177 -4.86 24.58 -16.01
N ARG A 178 -3.76 23.89 -15.77
CA ARG A 178 -2.63 23.76 -16.72
C ARG A 178 -2.62 22.39 -17.36
N TYR A 179 -2.04 22.30 -18.55
CA TYR A 179 -1.83 21.03 -19.27
C TYR A 179 -3.12 20.22 -19.47
N GLY A 180 -4.27 20.89 -19.73
CA GLY A 180 -5.57 20.23 -19.88
C GLY A 180 -6.17 19.69 -18.58
N ARG A 181 -5.62 20.06 -17.44
CA ARG A 181 -6.18 19.68 -16.11
C ARG A 181 -7.31 20.64 -15.74
N GLY A 182 -8.17 20.17 -14.82
CA GLY A 182 -9.20 21.01 -14.21
C GLY A 182 -8.62 21.97 -13.16
N LYS A 183 -9.50 22.67 -12.46
CA LYS A 183 -9.11 23.61 -11.41
C LYS A 183 -8.73 22.90 -10.12
N GLU A 184 -9.59 21.99 -9.67
CA GLU A 184 -9.40 21.26 -8.40
C GLU A 184 -10.13 19.93 -8.42
N PHE A 185 -9.63 19.01 -7.60
CA PHE A 185 -10.31 17.75 -7.28
C PHE A 185 -10.50 17.66 -5.77
N ILE A 186 -11.73 17.40 -5.33
CA ILE A 186 -12.11 17.40 -3.93
C ILE A 186 -12.35 15.96 -3.47
N ILE A 187 -11.73 15.56 -2.36
CA ILE A 187 -12.02 14.30 -1.68
C ILE A 187 -12.77 14.64 -0.40
N GLU A 188 -13.99 14.14 -0.28
CA GLU A 188 -14.80 14.23 0.94
C GLU A 188 -14.95 12.84 1.55
N ALA A 189 -14.38 12.64 2.73
CA ALA A 189 -14.49 11.40 3.50
C ALA A 189 -15.39 11.65 4.71
N LYS A 190 -16.69 11.61 4.50
CA LYS A 190 -17.70 11.91 5.50
C LYS A 190 -17.60 10.96 6.69
N ASN A 191 -17.59 11.50 7.88
CA ASN A 191 -17.39 10.79 9.15
C ASN A 191 -16.01 10.14 9.30
N ALA A 192 -15.01 10.52 8.52
CA ALA A 192 -13.66 9.98 8.67
C ALA A 192 -13.11 10.26 10.08
N SER A 193 -12.56 9.24 10.71
CA SER A 193 -11.92 9.34 12.03
C SER A 193 -10.92 8.21 12.20
N ARG A 194 -10.26 8.12 13.34
CA ARG A 194 -9.43 6.98 13.71
C ARG A 194 -10.21 5.67 13.72
N GLN A 195 -11.45 5.71 14.20
CA GLN A 195 -12.36 4.57 14.27
C GLN A 195 -13.01 4.31 12.92
N ASN A 196 -13.56 5.36 12.29
CA ASN A 196 -14.28 5.28 11.03
C ASN A 196 -13.30 5.29 9.85
N LYS A 197 -12.57 4.22 9.68
CA LYS A 197 -11.54 4.08 8.65
C LYS A 197 -11.97 3.27 7.43
N TYR A 198 -13.17 2.66 7.47
CA TYR A 198 -13.62 1.78 6.41
C TYR A 198 -14.63 2.46 5.50
N VAL A 199 -14.38 2.39 4.20
CA VAL A 199 -15.29 2.90 3.17
C VAL A 199 -16.56 2.06 3.14
N GLN A 200 -17.70 2.70 3.32
CA GLN A 200 -19.02 2.08 3.23
C GLN A 200 -19.61 2.21 1.84
N SER A 201 -19.46 3.37 1.22
CA SER A 201 -19.83 3.63 -0.16
C SER A 201 -18.97 4.75 -0.74
N ALA A 202 -18.97 4.84 -2.08
CA ALA A 202 -18.25 5.89 -2.80
C ALA A 202 -19.05 6.44 -3.98
N THR A 203 -18.84 7.71 -4.28
CA THR A 203 -19.28 8.33 -5.54
C THR A 203 -18.14 9.13 -6.17
N LEU A 204 -17.98 9.04 -7.46
CA LEU A 204 -17.06 9.84 -8.26
C LEU A 204 -17.86 10.75 -9.19
N ASN A 205 -17.68 12.06 -9.06
CA ASN A 205 -18.42 13.05 -9.84
C ASN A 205 -19.96 12.83 -9.79
N GLY A 206 -20.49 12.52 -8.59
CA GLY A 206 -21.90 12.25 -8.35
C GLY A 206 -22.40 10.87 -8.80
N LYS A 207 -21.56 10.05 -9.45
CA LYS A 207 -21.94 8.70 -9.88
C LYS A 207 -21.43 7.66 -8.88
N LYS A 208 -22.25 6.66 -8.58
CA LYS A 208 -21.86 5.56 -7.69
C LYS A 208 -20.61 4.85 -8.19
N LEU A 209 -19.62 4.73 -7.30
CA LEU A 209 -18.39 4.00 -7.56
C LEU A 209 -18.37 2.72 -6.71
N THR A 210 -18.39 1.59 -7.38
CA THR A 210 -18.35 0.26 -6.74
C THR A 210 -16.97 -0.39 -6.78
N SER A 211 -16.04 0.19 -7.51
CA SER A 211 -14.64 -0.27 -7.64
C SER A 211 -13.76 0.42 -6.59
N PHE A 212 -12.72 -0.29 -6.16
CA PHE A 212 -11.66 0.30 -5.32
C PHE A 212 -10.76 1.29 -6.07
N LYS A 213 -10.92 1.43 -7.39
CA LYS A 213 -10.06 2.26 -8.23
C LYS A 213 -10.85 3.04 -9.26
N PHE A 214 -10.25 4.12 -9.77
CA PHE A 214 -10.77 4.93 -10.85
C PHE A 214 -9.64 5.47 -11.74
N PRO A 215 -9.91 5.82 -13.03
CA PRO A 215 -8.88 6.35 -13.92
C PRO A 215 -8.24 7.63 -13.40
N ALA A 216 -6.93 7.76 -13.46
CA ALA A 216 -6.21 8.97 -13.06
C ALA A 216 -6.65 10.20 -13.86
N ALA A 217 -7.07 10.01 -15.12
CA ALA A 217 -7.64 11.06 -15.94
C ALA A 217 -8.87 11.73 -15.33
N GLU A 218 -9.69 11.00 -14.55
CA GLU A 218 -10.86 11.58 -13.87
C GLU A 218 -10.45 12.54 -12.74
N LEU A 219 -9.38 12.24 -12.01
CA LEU A 219 -8.83 13.19 -11.04
C LEU A 219 -8.28 14.43 -11.74
N LEU A 220 -7.51 14.25 -12.81
CA LEU A 220 -6.87 15.35 -13.52
C LEU A 220 -7.85 16.30 -14.21
N LYS A 221 -9.04 15.84 -14.59
CA LYS A 221 -10.13 16.70 -15.11
C LYS A 221 -10.72 17.61 -14.03
N GLY A 222 -10.48 17.33 -12.77
CA GLY A 222 -11.16 17.94 -11.64
C GLY A 222 -12.48 17.26 -11.30
N GLY A 223 -13.12 17.69 -10.21
CA GLY A 223 -14.37 17.11 -9.74
C GLY A 223 -14.31 16.66 -8.29
N SER A 224 -14.99 15.55 -7.94
CA SER A 224 -15.05 15.10 -6.56
C SER A 224 -15.14 13.58 -6.40
N LEU A 225 -14.48 13.10 -5.36
CA LEU A 225 -14.64 11.76 -4.79
C LEU A 225 -15.28 11.91 -3.41
N VAL A 226 -16.47 11.34 -3.21
CA VAL A 226 -17.15 11.34 -1.92
C VAL A 226 -17.19 9.92 -1.38
N LEU A 227 -16.69 9.74 -0.16
CA LEU A 227 -16.64 8.49 0.58
C LEU A 227 -17.49 8.60 1.84
N GLU A 228 -18.38 7.64 2.07
CA GLU A 228 -19.03 7.46 3.37
C GLU A 228 -18.17 6.51 4.21
N MET A 229 -17.69 6.98 5.35
CA MET A 229 -16.78 6.23 6.21
C MET A 229 -17.51 5.63 7.40
N GLY A 230 -17.04 4.48 7.89
CA GLY A 230 -17.61 3.81 9.05
C GLY A 230 -16.60 2.97 9.82
N GLU A 231 -17.00 2.55 11.01
CA GLU A 231 -16.16 1.80 11.95
C GLU A 231 -15.95 0.33 11.54
N LYS A 232 -16.95 -0.27 10.89
CA LYS A 232 -16.93 -1.70 10.55
C LYS A 232 -16.49 -1.92 9.10
N PRO A 233 -15.67 -2.96 8.83
CA PRO A 233 -15.26 -3.30 7.46
C PRO A 233 -16.48 -3.60 6.57
N ASN A 234 -16.59 -2.89 5.44
CA ASN A 234 -17.54 -3.25 4.40
C ASN A 234 -16.86 -4.23 3.42
N LYS A 235 -17.16 -5.51 3.57
CA LYS A 235 -16.58 -6.58 2.74
C LYS A 235 -17.19 -6.68 1.34
N ASN A 236 -18.18 -5.85 1.03
CA ASN A 236 -18.91 -5.89 -0.25
C ASN A 236 -18.58 -4.70 -1.17
N TRP A 237 -17.96 -3.65 -0.66
CA TRP A 237 -17.53 -2.51 -1.46
C TRP A 237 -16.13 -2.73 -2.05
N GLY A 238 -15.93 -2.25 -3.29
CA GLY A 238 -14.62 -2.14 -3.93
C GLY A 238 -14.03 -3.46 -4.47
N LYS A 239 -14.85 -4.49 -4.65
CA LYS A 239 -14.38 -5.78 -5.19
C LYS A 239 -14.16 -5.72 -6.69
#